data_43428b5446475c231eb9d6c3efd1054f
#
_entry.id   43428b5446475c231eb9d6c3efd1054f
#
_cell.length_a   1.000
_cell.length_b   1.000
_cell.length_c   1.000
_cell.angle_alpha   90.00
_cell.angle_beta   90.00
_cell.angle_gamma   90.00
#
_symmetry.space_group_name_H-M   'P 1'
#
loop_
_entity.id
_entity.type
_entity.pdbx_description
1 polymer ?
#
loop_
_entity_poly.entity_id
_entity_poly.type
_entity_poly.pdbx_seq_one_letter_code
_entity_poly.pdbx_strand_id
1 'polypeptide(L)'
;MISAFRQSVLYLLAALPAVAQSQAFATITIKPAPSADPRNARVQVLPNGDLIASAVPVIRLLSYAYDVPVNPSPRLSLLPGWTLVEKYDIEAKAPANAIPPGLDRSEVRSRMQQMIRGLLADRFGLVMRVENKSMPVYALTVAEGGPKLQKSTIDEKDCAFDTGPEACHNFVGGLGHPLNARGIDMDDLVHYISNWTDLPVVNRTGLSGLFTVDTEGWVPMRLPSPPPNAAPAANPFAGLPTIFTVLGKLGLELNRQEDVLPVYTVEHIERPATN
;
A
#
# COMPACT_ATOMS: atom_id res chain seq x y z
N MET A 1 25.23 -15.79 -73.70
CA MET A 1 25.23 -14.83 -72.60
C MET A 1 23.80 -14.78 -72.03
N ILE A 2 23.57 -15.51 -70.95
CA ILE A 2 22.24 -15.59 -70.30
C ILE A 2 22.36 -14.87 -68.93
N SER A 3 21.72 -13.71 -68.85
CA SER A 3 21.71 -12.88 -67.64
C SER A 3 20.62 -13.39 -66.69
N ALA A 4 21.03 -13.85 -65.52
CA ALA A 4 20.12 -14.30 -64.47
C ALA A 4 19.70 -13.11 -63.60
N PHE A 5 18.40 -12.77 -63.64
CA PHE A 5 17.77 -11.78 -62.77
C PHE A 5 17.45 -12.45 -61.42
N ARG A 6 18.15 -12.06 -60.36
CA ARG A 6 17.82 -12.43 -58.96
C ARG A 6 16.74 -11.47 -58.41
N GLN A 7 15.53 -11.98 -58.25
CA GLN A 7 14.50 -11.29 -57.51
C GLN A 7 14.74 -11.45 -55.99
N SER A 8 15.09 -10.36 -55.31
CA SER A 8 15.14 -10.30 -53.85
C SER A 8 13.71 -10.04 -53.32
N VAL A 9 13.13 -11.03 -52.67
CA VAL A 9 11.85 -10.88 -51.96
C VAL A 9 12.13 -10.28 -50.58
N LEU A 10 11.74 -9.02 -50.40
CA LEU A 10 11.80 -8.32 -49.11
C LEU A 10 10.61 -8.75 -48.25
N TYR A 11 10.83 -9.56 -47.20
CA TYR A 11 9.82 -9.84 -46.20
C TYR A 11 9.67 -8.66 -45.24
N LEU A 12 8.60 -7.91 -45.38
CA LEU A 12 8.18 -6.91 -44.39
C LEU A 12 7.60 -7.64 -43.18
N LEU A 13 8.39 -7.76 -42.11
CA LEU A 13 7.87 -8.19 -40.81
C LEU A 13 7.05 -7.03 -40.22
N ALA A 14 5.71 -7.14 -40.30
CA ALA A 14 4.82 -6.25 -39.59
C ALA A 14 4.90 -6.58 -38.10
N ALA A 15 5.58 -5.73 -37.33
CA ALA A 15 5.53 -5.76 -35.87
C ALA A 15 4.12 -5.34 -35.45
N LEU A 16 3.32 -6.30 -35.01
CA LEU A 16 2.05 -6.04 -34.35
C LEU A 16 2.37 -5.31 -33.03
N PRO A 17 1.73 -4.16 -32.74
CA PRO A 17 1.88 -3.56 -31.41
C PRO A 17 1.34 -4.55 -30.39
N ALA A 18 2.18 -4.95 -29.43
CA ALA A 18 1.74 -5.64 -28.24
C ALA A 18 0.79 -4.69 -27.50
N VAL A 19 -0.50 -4.91 -27.64
CA VAL A 19 -1.49 -4.24 -26.82
C VAL A 19 -1.20 -4.69 -25.40
N ALA A 20 -0.60 -3.81 -24.60
CA ALA A 20 -0.50 -4.01 -23.16
C ALA A 20 -1.94 -4.18 -22.65
N GLN A 21 -2.36 -5.43 -22.41
CA GLN A 21 -3.65 -5.70 -21.82
C GLN A 21 -3.63 -5.05 -20.44
N SER A 22 -4.41 -3.97 -20.29
CA SER A 22 -4.68 -3.40 -18.98
C SER A 22 -5.26 -4.54 -18.13
N GLN A 23 -4.57 -4.90 -17.05
CA GLN A 23 -5.03 -5.92 -16.14
C GLN A 23 -6.20 -5.34 -15.34
N ALA A 24 -7.40 -5.44 -15.90
CA ALA A 24 -8.63 -5.05 -15.23
C ALA A 24 -9.28 -6.29 -14.59
N PHE A 25 -10.05 -6.08 -13.54
CA PHE A 25 -10.90 -7.14 -12.99
C PHE A 25 -11.95 -7.56 -14.02
N ALA A 26 -12.23 -8.87 -14.09
CA ALA A 26 -13.22 -9.44 -15.00
C ALA A 26 -14.66 -9.08 -14.58
N THR A 27 -14.92 -9.05 -13.27
CA THR A 27 -16.20 -8.62 -12.70
C THR A 27 -15.96 -7.83 -11.42
N ILE A 28 -16.80 -6.83 -11.17
CA ILE A 28 -16.72 -5.99 -9.98
C ILE A 28 -18.14 -5.79 -9.45
N THR A 29 -18.37 -6.15 -8.20
CA THR A 29 -19.60 -5.88 -7.45
C THR A 29 -19.27 -4.91 -6.31
N ILE A 30 -20.07 -3.85 -6.17
CA ILE A 30 -19.91 -2.84 -5.11
C ILE A 30 -21.25 -2.63 -4.43
N LYS A 31 -21.27 -2.71 -3.10
CA LYS A 31 -22.46 -2.46 -2.27
C LYS A 31 -22.13 -1.49 -1.15
N PRO A 32 -22.96 -0.48 -0.87
CA PRO A 32 -22.80 0.35 0.31
C PRO A 32 -22.92 -0.50 1.59
N ALA A 33 -22.07 -0.23 2.57
CA ALA A 33 -22.04 -0.91 3.86
C ALA A 33 -22.10 0.09 5.04
N PRO A 34 -23.13 0.98 5.13
CA PRO A 34 -23.15 2.09 6.08
C PRO A 34 -23.19 1.65 7.53
N SER A 35 -23.83 0.52 7.83
CA SER A 35 -24.01 0.00 9.19
C SER A 35 -22.93 -0.99 9.61
N ALA A 36 -21.92 -1.24 8.77
CA ALA A 36 -20.89 -2.21 9.09
C ALA A 36 -20.00 -1.72 10.24
N ASP A 37 -19.67 -2.65 11.15
CA ASP A 37 -18.72 -2.39 12.23
C ASP A 37 -17.33 -2.08 11.64
N PRO A 38 -16.71 -0.94 12.01
CA PRO A 38 -15.37 -0.60 11.53
C PRO A 38 -14.30 -1.65 11.85
N ARG A 39 -14.52 -2.46 12.89
CA ARG A 39 -13.61 -3.55 13.27
C ARG A 39 -13.58 -4.69 12.26
N ASN A 40 -14.59 -4.78 11.39
CA ASN A 40 -14.67 -5.75 10.31
C ASN A 40 -14.04 -5.24 9.01
N ALA A 41 -13.54 -3.99 9.00
CA ALA A 41 -12.93 -3.39 7.83
C ALA A 41 -11.63 -4.12 7.45
N ARG A 42 -11.65 -4.78 6.29
CA ARG A 42 -10.50 -5.51 5.76
C ARG A 42 -10.43 -5.44 4.24
N VAL A 43 -9.22 -5.49 3.73
CA VAL A 43 -8.93 -5.68 2.31
C VAL A 43 -8.11 -6.95 2.18
N GLN A 44 -8.60 -7.91 1.41
CA GLN A 44 -7.93 -9.18 1.13
C GLN A 44 -7.66 -9.31 -0.36
N VAL A 45 -6.44 -9.66 -0.69
CA VAL A 45 -6.05 -10.11 -2.02
C VAL A 45 -5.88 -11.62 -1.95
N LEU A 46 -6.61 -12.34 -2.78
CA LEU A 46 -6.51 -13.80 -2.86
C LEU A 46 -5.38 -14.23 -3.80
N PRO A 47 -4.88 -15.46 -3.69
CA PRO A 47 -3.75 -15.95 -4.49
C PRO A 47 -3.97 -15.86 -6.02
N ASN A 48 -5.22 -15.96 -6.47
CA ASN A 48 -5.60 -15.84 -7.88
C ASN A 48 -5.75 -14.38 -8.36
N GLY A 49 -5.54 -13.40 -7.46
CA GLY A 49 -5.70 -11.97 -7.75
C GLY A 49 -7.11 -11.42 -7.49
N ASP A 50 -8.06 -12.22 -6.98
CA ASP A 50 -9.36 -11.70 -6.56
C ASP A 50 -9.18 -10.72 -5.38
N LEU A 51 -10.00 -9.67 -5.37
CA LEU A 51 -10.04 -8.68 -4.28
C LEU A 51 -11.35 -8.81 -3.53
N ILE A 52 -11.25 -8.92 -2.21
CA ILE A 52 -12.39 -8.84 -1.29
C ILE A 52 -12.13 -7.69 -0.32
N ALA A 53 -12.97 -6.68 -0.35
CA ALA A 53 -12.95 -5.58 0.58
C ALA A 53 -14.28 -5.55 1.34
N SER A 54 -14.24 -5.61 2.67
CA SER A 54 -15.43 -5.61 3.52
C SER A 54 -15.44 -4.38 4.40
N ALA A 55 -16.54 -3.64 4.39
CA ALA A 55 -16.77 -2.44 5.21
C ALA A 55 -15.66 -1.38 5.08
N VAL A 56 -15.08 -1.18 3.89
CA VAL A 56 -13.92 -0.30 3.69
C VAL A 56 -14.29 1.05 3.10
N PRO A 57 -13.73 2.16 3.61
CA PRO A 57 -13.80 3.44 2.94
C PRO A 57 -12.84 3.46 1.73
N VAL A 58 -13.18 4.27 0.73
CA VAL A 58 -12.42 4.34 -0.54
C VAL A 58 -10.94 4.68 -0.32
N ILE A 59 -10.63 5.48 0.71
CA ILE A 59 -9.24 5.79 1.06
C ILE A 59 -8.38 4.56 1.28
N ARG A 60 -8.93 3.43 1.74
CA ARG A 60 -8.20 2.17 1.89
C ARG A 60 -7.75 1.60 0.54
N LEU A 61 -8.61 1.68 -0.48
CA LEU A 61 -8.26 1.25 -1.84
C LEU A 61 -7.25 2.20 -2.47
N LEU A 62 -7.41 3.52 -2.27
CA LEU A 62 -6.44 4.52 -2.71
C LEU A 62 -5.07 4.30 -2.05
N SER A 63 -5.05 4.04 -0.74
CA SER A 63 -3.83 3.73 0.00
C SER A 63 -3.08 2.54 -0.61
N TYR A 64 -3.78 1.46 -0.90
CA TYR A 64 -3.18 0.27 -1.51
C TYR A 64 -2.72 0.56 -2.95
N ALA A 65 -3.58 1.19 -3.77
CA ALA A 65 -3.33 1.40 -5.19
C ALA A 65 -2.16 2.36 -5.48
N TYR A 66 -1.95 3.34 -4.62
CA TYR A 66 -0.96 4.42 -4.82
C TYR A 66 0.16 4.44 -3.78
N ASP A 67 0.18 3.47 -2.89
CA ASP A 67 1.18 3.37 -1.83
C ASP A 67 1.31 4.67 -1.01
N VAL A 68 0.17 5.15 -0.53
CA VAL A 68 0.07 6.34 0.32
C VAL A 68 -0.57 5.96 1.66
N PRO A 69 -0.23 6.62 2.77
CA PRO A 69 -0.88 6.38 4.05
C PRO A 69 -2.39 6.57 3.99
N VAL A 70 -3.13 5.80 4.79
CA VAL A 70 -4.59 5.97 4.98
C VAL A 70 -4.90 7.29 5.68
N ASN A 71 -4.05 7.70 6.61
CA ASN A 71 -4.15 9.00 7.27
C ASN A 71 -3.77 10.14 6.30
N PRO A 72 -4.27 11.36 6.53
CA PRO A 72 -3.95 12.49 5.68
C PRO A 72 -2.45 12.60 5.42
N SER A 73 -2.07 12.65 4.15
CA SER A 73 -0.69 12.69 3.70
C SER A 73 -0.48 13.86 2.75
N PRO A 74 0.67 14.55 2.80
CA PRO A 74 0.99 15.59 1.82
C PRO A 74 1.11 15.03 0.39
N ARG A 75 1.19 13.70 0.25
CA ARG A 75 1.26 13.03 -1.04
C ARG A 75 -0.09 12.79 -1.70
N LEU A 76 -1.23 13.02 -1.01
CA LEU A 76 -2.57 12.82 -1.56
C LEU A 76 -3.47 13.99 -1.17
N SER A 77 -4.02 14.67 -2.15
CA SER A 77 -4.80 15.91 -1.96
C SER A 77 -6.12 15.92 -2.72
N LEU A 78 -7.01 16.85 -2.33
CA LEU A 78 -8.34 17.09 -2.92
C LEU A 78 -9.30 15.89 -2.82
N LEU A 79 -9.17 15.09 -1.75
CA LEU A 79 -10.10 14.00 -1.46
C LEU A 79 -11.42 14.55 -0.92
N PRO A 80 -12.58 14.21 -1.52
CA PRO A 80 -13.87 14.49 -0.92
C PRO A 80 -14.06 13.72 0.40
N GLY A 81 -14.65 14.37 1.40
CA GLY A 81 -14.79 13.78 2.75
C GLY A 81 -15.50 12.42 2.78
N TRP A 82 -16.42 12.16 1.86
CA TRP A 82 -17.11 10.87 1.79
C TRP A 82 -16.17 9.68 1.55
N THR A 83 -15.05 9.88 0.84
CA THR A 83 -14.05 8.84 0.57
C THR A 83 -13.37 8.32 1.84
N LEU A 84 -13.42 9.09 2.93
CA LEU A 84 -12.82 8.76 4.22
C LEU A 84 -13.79 8.01 5.16
N VAL A 85 -15.10 8.17 4.94
CA VAL A 85 -16.11 7.72 5.92
C VAL A 85 -17.14 6.74 5.37
N GLU A 86 -17.53 6.88 4.10
CA GLU A 86 -18.51 5.98 3.47
C GLU A 86 -17.87 4.62 3.18
N LYS A 87 -18.53 3.57 3.64
CA LYS A 87 -18.01 2.20 3.58
C LYS A 87 -18.70 1.41 2.48
N TYR A 88 -17.93 0.54 1.86
CA TYR A 88 -18.37 -0.34 0.80
C TYR A 88 -17.88 -1.77 1.02
N ASP A 89 -18.72 -2.72 0.61
CA ASP A 89 -18.32 -4.10 0.36
C ASP A 89 -18.03 -4.23 -1.15
N ILE A 90 -16.85 -4.74 -1.48
CA ILE A 90 -16.39 -4.84 -2.86
C ILE A 90 -15.87 -6.25 -3.08
N GLU A 91 -16.42 -6.91 -4.10
CA GLU A 91 -15.92 -8.18 -4.63
C GLU A 91 -15.49 -7.96 -6.07
N ALA A 92 -14.21 -8.17 -6.36
CA ALA A 92 -13.68 -8.05 -7.70
C ALA A 92 -12.95 -9.34 -8.09
N LYS A 93 -13.37 -9.94 -9.20
CA LYS A 93 -12.80 -11.19 -9.72
C LYS A 93 -11.72 -10.88 -10.74
N ALA A 94 -10.55 -11.44 -10.51
CA ALA A 94 -9.45 -11.33 -11.45
C ALA A 94 -9.70 -12.16 -12.72
N PRO A 95 -9.22 -11.75 -13.89
CA PRO A 95 -9.21 -12.62 -15.05
C PRO A 95 -8.28 -13.82 -14.85
N ALA A 96 -8.50 -14.87 -15.61
CA ALA A 96 -7.62 -16.04 -15.58
C ALA A 96 -6.17 -15.61 -15.83
N ASN A 97 -5.24 -16.13 -15.03
CA ASN A 97 -3.81 -15.83 -15.09
C ASN A 97 -3.44 -14.34 -14.81
N ALA A 98 -4.27 -13.60 -14.11
CA ALA A 98 -3.91 -12.25 -13.67
C ALA A 98 -2.66 -12.28 -12.79
N ILE A 99 -2.58 -13.26 -11.92
CA ILE A 99 -1.41 -13.54 -11.04
C ILE A 99 -0.89 -14.94 -11.39
N PRO A 100 0.03 -15.06 -12.37
CA PRO A 100 0.67 -16.35 -12.67
C PRO A 100 1.49 -16.85 -11.48
N PRO A 101 1.62 -18.17 -11.32
CA PRO A 101 2.49 -18.73 -10.28
C PRO A 101 3.96 -18.36 -10.54
N GLY A 102 4.72 -18.18 -9.46
CA GLY A 102 6.16 -17.89 -9.53
C GLY A 102 6.53 -16.40 -9.66
N LEU A 103 5.56 -15.50 -9.63
CA LEU A 103 5.84 -14.07 -9.47
C LEU A 103 6.37 -13.80 -8.07
N ASP A 104 7.31 -12.87 -7.97
CA ASP A 104 7.68 -12.34 -6.67
C ASP A 104 6.59 -11.41 -6.11
N ARG A 105 6.70 -11.11 -4.81
CA ARG A 105 5.70 -10.28 -4.12
C ARG A 105 5.56 -8.88 -4.72
N SER A 106 6.66 -8.28 -5.15
CA SER A 106 6.65 -6.92 -5.71
C SER A 106 5.89 -6.87 -7.04
N GLU A 107 6.03 -7.93 -7.86
CA GLU A 107 5.29 -8.10 -9.11
C GLU A 107 3.81 -8.33 -8.85
N VAL A 108 3.46 -9.21 -7.89
CA VAL A 108 2.06 -9.42 -7.46
C VAL A 108 1.45 -8.11 -6.98
N ARG A 109 2.13 -7.38 -6.09
CA ARG A 109 1.69 -6.08 -5.58
C ARG A 109 1.48 -5.07 -6.71
N SER A 110 2.43 -4.96 -7.63
CA SER A 110 2.34 -4.04 -8.78
C SER A 110 1.13 -4.33 -9.65
N ARG A 111 0.87 -5.62 -9.95
CA ARG A 111 -0.31 -6.04 -10.73
C ARG A 111 -1.62 -5.70 -10.01
N MET A 112 -1.69 -6.02 -8.72
CA MET A 112 -2.87 -5.70 -7.92
C MET A 112 -3.11 -4.20 -7.82
N GLN A 113 -2.06 -3.39 -7.65
CA GLN A 113 -2.17 -1.94 -7.66
C GLN A 113 -2.75 -1.43 -8.99
N GLN A 114 -2.29 -1.96 -10.11
CA GLN A 114 -2.81 -1.59 -11.43
C GLN A 114 -4.30 -1.97 -11.58
N MET A 115 -4.68 -3.19 -11.17
CA MET A 115 -6.06 -3.65 -11.22
C MET A 115 -6.98 -2.80 -10.33
N ILE A 116 -6.53 -2.43 -9.13
CA ILE A 116 -7.31 -1.57 -8.23
C ILE A 116 -7.40 -0.14 -8.77
N ARG A 117 -6.35 0.40 -9.42
CA ARG A 117 -6.44 1.69 -10.13
C ARG A 117 -7.50 1.66 -11.23
N GLY A 118 -7.54 0.57 -12.01
CA GLY A 118 -8.59 0.35 -13.01
C GLY A 118 -9.99 0.31 -12.38
N LEU A 119 -10.17 -0.43 -11.28
CA LEU A 119 -11.43 -0.46 -10.54
C LEU A 119 -11.86 0.93 -10.07
N LEU A 120 -10.93 1.71 -9.52
CA LEU A 120 -11.21 3.08 -9.05
C LEU A 120 -11.58 4.00 -10.22
N ALA A 121 -10.92 3.89 -11.36
CA ALA A 121 -11.25 4.65 -12.56
C ALA A 121 -12.62 4.26 -13.11
N ASP A 122 -12.90 2.96 -13.26
CA ASP A 122 -14.12 2.46 -13.90
C ASP A 122 -15.37 2.65 -13.03
N ARG A 123 -15.25 2.46 -11.71
CA ARG A 123 -16.41 2.39 -10.81
C ARG A 123 -16.61 3.63 -9.98
N PHE A 124 -15.55 4.41 -9.75
CA PHE A 124 -15.59 5.64 -8.97
C PHE A 124 -15.24 6.87 -9.82
N GLY A 125 -15.04 6.71 -11.13
CA GLY A 125 -14.68 7.80 -12.04
C GLY A 125 -13.36 8.49 -11.63
N LEU A 126 -12.44 7.80 -10.97
CA LEU A 126 -11.22 8.40 -10.46
C LEU A 126 -10.35 8.94 -11.59
N VAL A 127 -10.09 10.23 -11.56
CA VAL A 127 -9.05 10.90 -12.37
C VAL A 127 -7.98 11.42 -11.42
N MET A 128 -6.75 10.97 -11.63
CA MET A 128 -5.62 11.27 -10.76
C MET A 128 -4.50 11.95 -11.54
N ARG A 129 -4.12 13.16 -11.11
CA ARG A 129 -2.90 13.80 -11.60
C ARG A 129 -1.73 13.41 -10.71
N VAL A 130 -0.63 13.02 -11.33
CA VAL A 130 0.60 12.57 -10.65
C VAL A 130 1.74 13.51 -11.01
N GLU A 131 2.43 14.02 -10.00
CA GLU A 131 3.59 14.90 -10.15
C GLU A 131 4.71 14.45 -9.21
N ASN A 132 5.94 14.40 -9.68
CA ASN A 132 7.08 14.17 -8.80
C ASN A 132 7.50 15.49 -8.16
N LYS A 133 7.49 15.55 -6.82
CA LYS A 133 7.85 16.76 -6.06
C LYS A 133 8.93 16.47 -5.02
N SER A 134 9.92 17.36 -4.92
CA SER A 134 10.82 17.38 -3.78
C SER A 134 10.04 17.80 -2.55
N MET A 135 10.20 17.03 -1.48
CA MET A 135 9.53 17.28 -0.22
C MET A 135 10.31 16.70 0.96
N PRO A 136 10.14 17.25 2.16
CA PRO A 136 10.75 16.66 3.35
C PRO A 136 10.16 15.28 3.64
N VAL A 137 11.04 14.33 3.94
CA VAL A 137 10.72 12.94 4.29
C VAL A 137 11.53 12.50 5.52
N TYR A 138 11.14 11.39 6.11
CA TYR A 138 12.04 10.60 6.97
C TYR A 138 12.63 9.45 6.14
N ALA A 139 13.96 9.39 6.05
CA ALA A 139 14.65 8.20 5.57
C ALA A 139 14.83 7.22 6.73
N LEU A 140 14.26 6.03 6.61
CA LEU A 140 14.55 4.93 7.52
C LEU A 140 15.89 4.32 7.11
N THR A 141 16.88 4.41 7.98
CA THR A 141 18.25 3.92 7.77
C THR A 141 18.66 2.97 8.90
N VAL A 142 19.75 2.25 8.70
CA VAL A 142 20.39 1.49 9.78
C VAL A 142 21.19 2.43 10.64
N ALA A 143 20.99 2.37 11.96
CA ALA A 143 21.72 3.18 12.94
C ALA A 143 23.20 2.77 13.06
N GLU A 144 24.03 3.66 13.61
CA GLU A 144 25.39 3.32 13.94
C GLU A 144 25.43 2.11 14.90
N GLY A 145 26.21 1.12 14.59
CA GLY A 145 26.26 -0.17 15.32
C GLY A 145 25.45 -1.30 14.70
N GLY A 146 24.74 -1.01 13.59
CA GLY A 146 24.06 -2.03 12.80
C GLY A 146 22.63 -2.35 13.25
N PRO A 147 21.89 -3.14 12.44
CA PRO A 147 20.53 -3.53 12.76
C PRO A 147 20.50 -4.53 13.93
N LYS A 148 19.54 -4.36 14.83
CA LYS A 148 19.23 -5.28 15.93
C LYS A 148 17.95 -6.08 15.68
N LEU A 149 17.52 -6.09 14.42
CA LEU A 149 16.36 -6.85 13.95
C LEU A 149 16.68 -8.33 13.92
N GLN A 150 15.73 -9.13 14.37
CA GLN A 150 15.80 -10.58 14.24
C GLN A 150 15.30 -10.98 12.86
N LYS A 151 16.10 -11.79 12.12
CA LYS A 151 15.63 -12.40 10.87
C LYS A 151 14.45 -13.32 11.15
N SER A 152 13.43 -13.25 10.30
CA SER A 152 12.31 -14.18 10.35
C SER A 152 12.79 -15.60 10.07
N THR A 153 12.13 -16.58 10.67
CA THR A 153 12.29 -18.01 10.33
C THR A 153 11.47 -18.41 9.11
N ILE A 154 10.64 -17.51 8.60
CA ILE A 154 9.78 -17.72 7.43
C ILE A 154 10.51 -17.15 6.21
N ASP A 155 10.64 -17.95 5.16
CA ASP A 155 11.13 -17.48 3.86
C ASP A 155 9.98 -16.87 3.04
N GLU A 156 10.27 -15.86 2.23
CA GLU A 156 9.29 -15.21 1.34
C GLU A 156 8.50 -16.21 0.46
N LYS A 157 9.15 -17.26 -0.02
CA LYS A 157 8.52 -18.32 -0.83
C LYS A 157 7.47 -19.14 -0.06
N ASP A 158 7.56 -19.16 1.27
CA ASP A 158 6.66 -19.90 2.17
C ASP A 158 5.55 -18.98 2.73
N CYS A 159 5.59 -17.71 2.39
CA CYS A 159 4.56 -16.74 2.72
C CYS A 159 3.25 -17.09 2.01
N ALA A 160 2.33 -17.69 2.73
CA ALA A 160 0.97 -17.85 2.25
C ALA A 160 0.25 -16.49 2.26
N PHE A 161 -0.75 -16.35 1.37
CA PHE A 161 -1.72 -15.24 1.43
C PHE A 161 -2.65 -15.41 2.65
N ASP A 162 -2.09 -15.76 3.78
CA ASP A 162 -2.82 -15.92 5.02
C ASP A 162 -3.11 -14.55 5.62
N THR A 163 -4.27 -14.42 6.23
CA THR A 163 -4.73 -13.19 6.88
C THR A 163 -4.64 -13.25 8.39
N GLY A 164 -4.08 -14.34 8.92
CA GLY A 164 -3.92 -14.55 10.35
C GLY A 164 -2.80 -13.67 10.94
N PRO A 165 -2.72 -13.56 12.27
CA PRO A 165 -1.66 -12.80 12.95
C PRO A 165 -0.26 -13.39 12.75
N GLU A 166 -0.18 -14.61 12.28
CA GLU A 166 1.07 -15.33 11.94
C GLU A 166 1.45 -15.18 10.45
N ALA A 167 0.62 -14.49 9.66
CA ALA A 167 0.86 -14.35 8.24
C ALA A 167 2.03 -13.40 7.95
N CYS A 168 2.77 -13.69 6.88
CA CYS A 168 3.78 -12.75 6.38
C CYS A 168 3.15 -11.43 5.99
N HIS A 169 3.94 -10.36 6.09
CA HIS A 169 3.55 -9.00 5.71
C HIS A 169 2.31 -8.49 6.46
N ASN A 170 2.06 -9.07 7.61
CA ASN A 170 0.96 -8.70 8.47
C ASN A 170 1.48 -8.18 9.81
N PHE A 171 0.73 -7.24 10.37
CA PHE A 171 1.03 -6.59 11.64
C PHE A 171 -0.12 -6.77 12.61
N VAL A 172 0.23 -7.02 13.85
CA VAL A 172 -0.67 -6.84 14.98
C VAL A 172 -0.20 -5.61 15.72
N GLY A 173 -1.03 -4.62 15.82
CA GLY A 173 -0.68 -3.36 16.48
C GLY A 173 -1.69 -2.26 16.18
N GLY A 174 -1.44 -1.08 16.67
CA GLY A 174 -2.32 0.07 16.46
C GLY A 174 -1.79 1.32 17.14
N LEU A 175 -2.63 2.34 17.19
CA LEU A 175 -2.33 3.61 17.78
C LEU A 175 -1.91 3.46 19.26
N GLY A 176 -0.65 3.73 19.57
CA GLY A 176 -0.09 3.60 20.94
C GLY A 176 0.14 2.16 21.40
N HIS A 177 -0.19 1.16 20.59
CA HIS A 177 0.02 -0.25 20.92
C HIS A 177 1.33 -0.80 20.36
N PRO A 178 1.88 -1.86 20.98
CA PRO A 178 3.02 -2.58 20.43
C PRO A 178 2.78 -3.01 18.99
N LEU A 179 3.83 -3.00 18.20
CA LEU A 179 3.85 -3.58 16.86
C LEU A 179 4.47 -4.97 16.94
N ASN A 180 3.72 -5.97 16.53
CA ASN A 180 4.17 -7.34 16.45
C ASN A 180 4.02 -7.85 15.03
N ALA A 181 5.09 -8.40 14.47
CA ALA A 181 5.12 -9.01 13.15
C ALA A 181 6.15 -10.13 13.12
N ARG A 182 5.84 -11.25 12.47
CA ARG A 182 6.74 -12.42 12.39
C ARG A 182 7.51 -12.52 11.08
N GLY A 183 7.02 -11.89 10.04
CA GLY A 183 7.65 -11.95 8.71
C GLY A 183 7.28 -10.71 7.90
N ILE A 184 7.99 -9.61 8.11
CA ILE A 184 7.81 -8.36 7.35
C ILE A 184 9.13 -7.92 6.75
N ASP A 185 9.06 -7.28 5.61
CA ASP A 185 10.19 -6.56 5.03
C ASP A 185 10.24 -5.09 5.51
N MET A 186 11.26 -4.37 5.10
CA MET A 186 11.42 -2.96 5.51
C MET A 186 10.42 -2.03 4.81
N ASP A 187 9.90 -2.40 3.67
CA ASP A 187 8.87 -1.60 2.98
C ASP A 187 7.52 -1.72 3.68
N ASP A 188 7.19 -2.89 4.22
CA ASP A 188 6.04 -3.08 5.10
C ASP A 188 6.15 -2.20 6.34
N LEU A 189 7.32 -2.20 6.99
CA LEU A 189 7.56 -1.37 8.18
C LEU A 189 7.40 0.12 7.84
N VAL A 190 7.99 0.58 6.73
CA VAL A 190 7.87 1.96 6.25
C VAL A 190 6.42 2.33 5.97
N HIS A 191 5.68 1.45 5.27
CA HIS A 191 4.27 1.67 5.00
C HIS A 191 3.44 1.79 6.29
N TYR A 192 3.72 0.92 7.27
CA TYR A 192 3.04 0.96 8.55
C TYR A 192 3.32 2.25 9.33
N ILE A 193 4.59 2.59 9.55
CA ILE A 193 4.95 3.76 10.35
C ILE A 193 4.59 5.09 9.69
N SER A 194 4.51 5.14 8.36
CA SER A 194 4.07 6.31 7.60
C SER A 194 2.65 6.78 7.96
N ASN A 195 1.81 5.90 8.50
CA ASN A 195 0.49 6.27 9.00
C ASN A 195 0.55 7.11 10.30
N TRP A 196 1.67 7.10 11.01
CA TRP A 196 1.83 7.67 12.35
C TRP A 196 2.88 8.77 12.43
N THR A 197 3.62 9.02 11.35
CA THR A 197 4.61 10.09 11.23
C THR A 197 4.01 11.33 10.58
N ASP A 198 4.57 12.50 10.87
CA ASP A 198 4.16 13.79 10.29
C ASP A 198 4.68 14.01 8.86
N LEU A 199 5.76 13.31 8.49
CA LEU A 199 6.33 13.29 7.14
C LEU A 199 6.22 11.89 6.52
N PRO A 200 6.21 11.76 5.18
CA PRO A 200 6.37 10.47 4.52
C PRO A 200 7.66 9.79 4.95
N VAL A 201 7.63 8.47 5.00
CA VAL A 201 8.83 7.67 5.29
C VAL A 201 9.27 6.96 4.02
N VAL A 202 10.59 6.87 3.79
CA VAL A 202 11.20 6.15 2.67
C VAL A 202 12.20 5.13 3.21
N ASN A 203 12.23 3.94 2.62
CA ASN A 203 13.20 2.91 2.97
C ASN A 203 14.57 3.23 2.35
N ARG A 204 15.57 3.41 3.21
CA ARG A 204 16.99 3.58 2.86
C ARG A 204 17.89 2.65 3.69
N THR A 205 17.31 1.56 4.24
CA THR A 205 18.04 0.63 5.11
C THR A 205 19.01 -0.27 4.33
N GLY A 206 18.70 -0.57 3.07
CA GLY A 206 19.41 -1.58 2.29
C GLY A 206 19.24 -3.01 2.83
N LEU A 207 18.38 -3.23 3.82
CA LEU A 207 18.10 -4.54 4.39
C LEU A 207 17.13 -5.31 3.50
N SER A 208 17.40 -6.60 3.31
CA SER A 208 16.58 -7.51 2.50
C SER A 208 16.14 -8.73 3.29
N GLY A 209 15.03 -9.35 2.84
CA GLY A 209 14.40 -10.50 3.47
C GLY A 209 13.42 -10.10 4.58
N LEU A 210 12.88 -11.11 5.25
CA LEU A 210 11.87 -10.94 6.27
C LEU A 210 12.47 -10.85 7.66
N PHE A 211 11.83 -10.07 8.52
CA PHE A 211 12.23 -9.83 9.90
C PHE A 211 11.05 -10.06 10.85
N THR A 212 11.39 -10.54 12.03
CA THR A 212 10.48 -10.50 13.17
C THR A 212 10.66 -9.16 13.88
N VAL A 213 9.56 -8.46 14.09
CA VAL A 213 9.53 -7.19 14.79
C VAL A 213 8.61 -7.30 15.99
N ASP A 214 9.13 -6.97 17.15
CA ASP A 214 8.39 -6.87 18.40
C ASP A 214 8.80 -5.58 19.11
N THR A 215 7.85 -4.69 19.34
CA THR A 215 8.11 -3.37 19.91
C THR A 215 7.18 -3.09 21.07
N GLU A 216 7.55 -2.16 21.91
CA GLU A 216 6.61 -1.43 22.75
C GLU A 216 5.76 -0.46 21.91
N GLY A 217 4.65 0.02 22.47
CA GLY A 217 3.86 1.09 21.86
C GLY A 217 4.65 2.42 21.84
N TRP A 218 4.28 3.33 20.96
CA TRP A 218 4.87 4.66 20.89
C TRP A 218 3.83 5.76 20.72
N VAL A 219 4.23 6.99 21.05
CA VAL A 219 3.41 8.18 20.82
C VAL A 219 3.34 8.45 19.33
N PRO A 220 2.14 8.45 18.72
CA PRO A 220 1.98 8.85 17.32
C PRO A 220 2.36 10.33 17.15
N MET A 221 3.03 10.65 16.05
CA MET A 221 3.35 12.04 15.71
C MET A 221 2.12 12.80 15.20
N ARG A 222 1.12 12.07 14.73
CA ARG A 222 -0.20 12.60 14.36
C ARG A 222 -1.25 11.96 15.23
N LEU A 223 -1.99 12.78 15.94
CA LEU A 223 -3.18 12.34 16.67
C LEU A 223 -4.42 12.68 15.85
N PRO A 224 -5.45 11.83 15.85
CA PRO A 224 -6.75 12.22 15.36
C PRO A 224 -7.24 13.46 16.10
N SER A 225 -7.78 14.43 15.37
CA SER A 225 -8.40 15.59 16.01
C SER A 225 -9.55 15.13 16.90
N PRO A 226 -9.62 15.60 18.13
CA PRO A 226 -10.76 15.26 19.01
C PRO A 226 -12.04 15.80 18.38
N PRO A 227 -13.20 15.13 18.62
CA PRO A 227 -14.49 15.66 18.19
C PRO A 227 -14.71 17.08 18.72
N PRO A 228 -15.40 17.94 17.96
CA PRO A 228 -15.82 19.24 18.49
C PRO A 228 -16.59 19.03 19.80
N ASN A 229 -16.23 19.76 20.85
CA ASN A 229 -16.79 19.66 22.20
C ASN A 229 -16.39 18.41 23.02
N ALA A 230 -15.38 17.66 22.65
CA ALA A 230 -14.81 16.65 23.53
C ALA A 230 -14.23 17.32 24.80
N ALA A 231 -14.59 16.81 25.97
CA ALA A 231 -13.95 17.22 27.21
C ALA A 231 -12.43 16.89 27.13
N PRO A 232 -11.55 17.68 27.78
CA PRO A 232 -10.14 17.36 27.87
C PRO A 232 -9.99 15.95 28.48
N ALA A 233 -9.67 14.98 27.65
CA ALA A 233 -9.36 13.63 28.10
C ALA A 233 -7.89 13.55 28.50
N ALA A 234 -7.58 12.70 29.49
CA ALA A 234 -6.18 12.36 29.77
C ALA A 234 -5.53 11.84 28.48
N ASN A 235 -4.27 12.26 28.22
CA ASN A 235 -3.54 11.77 27.06
C ASN A 235 -3.33 10.25 27.18
N PRO A 236 -3.97 9.40 26.36
CA PRO A 236 -3.87 7.95 26.48
C PRO A 236 -2.46 7.44 26.14
N PHE A 237 -1.60 8.29 25.56
CA PHE A 237 -0.23 7.98 25.17
C PHE A 237 0.81 8.54 26.15
N ALA A 238 0.37 9.09 27.29
CA ALA A 238 1.28 9.60 28.30
C ALA A 238 2.22 8.49 28.80
N GLY A 239 3.52 8.75 28.77
CA GLY A 239 4.55 7.78 29.20
C GLY A 239 5.02 6.79 28.13
N LEU A 240 4.43 6.76 26.94
CA LEU A 240 4.97 6.00 25.84
C LEU A 240 6.22 6.67 25.24
N PRO A 241 7.20 5.90 24.75
CA PRO A 241 8.36 6.43 24.05
C PRO A 241 7.97 7.05 22.70
N THR A 242 8.88 7.80 22.10
CA THR A 242 8.74 8.27 20.73
C THR A 242 9.06 7.13 19.74
N ILE A 243 8.59 7.24 18.52
CA ILE A 243 8.93 6.29 17.44
C ILE A 243 10.46 6.24 17.19
N PHE A 244 11.18 7.36 17.36
CA PHE A 244 12.63 7.41 17.23
C PHE A 244 13.31 6.52 18.27
N THR A 245 12.82 6.54 19.51
CA THR A 245 13.34 5.67 20.59
C THR A 245 13.08 4.21 20.29
N VAL A 246 11.88 3.87 19.81
CA VAL A 246 11.49 2.49 19.51
C VAL A 246 12.32 1.93 18.35
N LEU A 247 12.45 2.68 17.25
CA LEU A 247 13.26 2.28 16.11
C LEU A 247 14.75 2.15 16.48
N GLY A 248 15.27 3.04 17.34
CA GLY A 248 16.65 2.96 17.86
C GLY A 248 16.94 1.65 18.59
N LYS A 249 15.95 1.07 19.30
CA LYS A 249 16.07 -0.25 19.92
C LYS A 249 16.22 -1.38 18.90
N LEU A 250 15.64 -1.20 17.70
CA LEU A 250 15.78 -2.11 16.57
C LEU A 250 17.06 -1.87 15.75
N GLY A 251 17.89 -0.92 16.13
CA GLY A 251 19.07 -0.51 15.37
C GLY A 251 18.72 0.22 14.06
N LEU A 252 17.60 0.91 14.07
CA LEU A 252 17.11 1.73 12.96
C LEU A 252 16.96 3.19 13.41
N GLU A 253 17.02 4.11 12.47
CA GLU A 253 16.80 5.54 12.73
C GLU A 253 16.01 6.20 11.60
N LEU A 254 15.30 7.28 11.97
CA LEU A 254 14.59 8.14 11.04
C LEU A 254 15.36 9.45 10.88
N ASN A 255 15.93 9.67 9.71
CA ASN A 255 16.69 10.86 9.37
C ASN A 255 15.89 11.77 8.45
N ARG A 256 15.67 13.03 8.86
CA ARG A 256 14.96 14.00 8.02
C ARG A 256 15.84 14.44 6.86
N GLN A 257 15.30 14.35 5.63
CA GLN A 257 15.96 14.79 4.40
C GLN A 257 14.93 15.22 3.35
N GLU A 258 15.40 15.78 2.24
CA GLU A 258 14.60 16.01 1.05
C GLU A 258 14.67 14.76 0.13
N ASP A 259 13.53 14.37 -0.43
CA ASP A 259 13.47 13.32 -1.45
C ASP A 259 12.38 13.64 -2.48
N VAL A 260 12.48 13.07 -3.67
CA VAL A 260 11.52 13.27 -4.75
C VAL A 260 10.50 12.14 -4.71
N LEU A 261 9.26 12.46 -4.37
CA LEU A 261 8.17 11.49 -4.27
C LEU A 261 7.03 11.82 -5.23
N PRO A 262 6.29 10.79 -5.71
CA PRO A 262 5.05 11.02 -6.42
C PRO A 262 4.01 11.62 -5.47
N VAL A 263 3.42 12.72 -5.92
CA VAL A 263 2.30 13.41 -5.27
C VAL A 263 1.08 13.26 -6.16
N TYR A 264 -0.02 12.89 -5.56
CA TYR A 264 -1.28 12.55 -6.19
C TYR A 264 -2.31 13.62 -5.89
N THR A 265 -2.93 14.17 -6.94
CA THR A 265 -4.03 15.11 -6.82
C THR A 265 -5.28 14.49 -7.45
N VAL A 266 -6.33 14.33 -6.66
CA VAL A 266 -7.61 13.85 -7.18
C VAL A 266 -8.27 14.98 -7.95
N GLU A 267 -8.39 14.83 -9.27
CA GLU A 267 -9.07 15.80 -10.15
C GLU A 267 -10.56 15.51 -10.24
N HIS A 268 -10.92 14.22 -10.18
CA HIS A 268 -12.30 13.76 -10.14
C HIS A 268 -12.43 12.45 -9.38
N ILE A 269 -13.50 12.31 -8.62
CA ILE A 269 -13.95 11.04 -8.03
C ILE A 269 -15.42 11.15 -7.66
N GLU A 270 -16.22 10.14 -7.94
CA GLU A 270 -17.64 10.10 -7.64
C GLU A 270 -18.05 8.81 -6.91
N ARG A 271 -19.22 8.82 -6.29
CA ARG A 271 -19.77 7.61 -5.66
C ARG A 271 -20.08 6.57 -6.72
N PRO A 272 -19.80 5.27 -6.44
CA PRO A 272 -20.03 4.24 -7.43
C PRO A 272 -21.52 4.06 -7.70
N ALA A 273 -21.88 3.75 -8.94
CA ALA A 273 -23.19 3.19 -9.21
C ALA A 273 -23.27 1.83 -8.50
N THR A 274 -24.33 1.65 -7.70
CA THR A 274 -24.58 0.37 -7.00
C THR A 274 -25.16 -0.63 -8.00
N ASN A 275 -24.59 -1.82 -8.02
CA ASN A 275 -25.09 -2.95 -8.83
C ASN A 275 -25.92 -3.86 -7.94
#